data_2117a61d35c80e38f7382a3f654d6771
#
_entry.id   2117a61d35c80e38f7382a3f654d6771
#
_cell.length_a   1.000
_cell.length_b   1.000
_cell.length_c   1.000
_cell.angle_alpha   90.00
_cell.angle_beta   90.00
_cell.angle_gamma   90.00
#
_symmetry.space_group_name_H-M   'P 1'
#
loop_
_entity.id
_entity.type
_entity.pdbx_description
1 polymer ?
#
loop_
_entity_poly.entity_id
_entity_poly.type
_entity_poly.pdbx_seq_one_letter_code
_entity_poly.pdbx_strand_id
1 'polypeptide(L)'
;MMKQDKKYTVIDLFAGCGGLSLGLYQAGWDGLFAIEKNANAFETLNYNLIKEKKHFAWPKWLPQSCLDIIEVNENYSEQLIQLRGKVDLVAGGPPCQGFSMAGKRIEDDVRNQLVFSYIDFISMVQPKLILFENVKGFTYAFDKKKNQDAVPYSQIVTDKLRTLGYDDIALVIDFSKYGIPQRRKRFILVGVKDGDEGSARRFVDLLDAQKSKFLKHYNLSEVCTVSEAISDLLQENGIVETPDRKGFNSGIYGKIESPYQELMRKGLHKLQTIPNSHSFAHHSEGKKMMFEKLLSDYPIKGKRIDGKVREIWGIHQRGITILDPNDIAPTITNMPDDYLHYYEPRILTVRECARIQSFPDWYEFKSKYTTGGKMRKHEVPRYSQVGNAIPPLFALQAGLVLKKMLKNHGRVEI
;
A
#
# COMPACT_ATOMS: atom_id res chain seq x y z
N MET A 1 -9.71 1.87 39.36
CA MET A 1 -9.31 2.80 38.27
C MET A 1 -8.90 1.97 37.07
N MET A 2 -9.68 1.96 35.98
CA MET A 2 -9.27 1.36 34.71
C MET A 2 -8.02 2.11 34.23
N LYS A 3 -6.89 1.41 34.06
CA LYS A 3 -5.71 1.98 33.39
C LYS A 3 -6.15 2.49 32.02
N GLN A 4 -6.17 3.80 31.82
CA GLN A 4 -6.35 4.37 30.49
C GLN A 4 -5.25 3.76 29.61
N ASP A 5 -5.64 3.01 28.57
CA ASP A 5 -4.68 2.44 27.62
C ASP A 5 -3.87 3.59 27.03
N LYS A 6 -2.55 3.47 27.12
CA LYS A 6 -1.64 4.48 26.59
C LYS A 6 -1.86 4.61 25.09
N LYS A 7 -2.24 5.80 24.67
CA LYS A 7 -2.38 6.15 23.25
C LYS A 7 -1.00 6.35 22.63
N TYR A 8 -0.72 5.69 21.51
CA TYR A 8 0.52 5.82 20.77
C TYR A 8 0.28 6.63 19.50
N THR A 9 1.15 7.59 19.24
CA THR A 9 1.00 8.56 18.16
C THR A 9 1.77 8.18 16.91
N VAL A 10 1.22 8.52 15.74
CA VAL A 10 1.89 8.29 14.45
C VAL A 10 1.77 9.48 13.50
N ILE A 11 2.82 9.71 12.72
CA ILE A 11 2.84 10.57 11.53
C ILE A 11 3.09 9.69 10.33
N ASP A 12 2.30 9.86 9.24
CA ASP A 12 2.44 9.11 7.99
C ASP A 12 2.97 10.03 6.88
N LEU A 13 4.17 9.75 6.40
CA LEU A 13 4.84 10.50 5.33
C LEU A 13 4.67 9.77 3.99
N PHE A 14 4.38 10.53 2.92
CA PHE A 14 4.05 9.97 1.60
C PHE A 14 2.86 9.02 1.67
N ALA A 15 1.84 9.44 2.42
CA ALA A 15 0.72 8.59 2.83
C ALA A 15 -0.11 8.00 1.67
N GLY A 16 0.01 8.55 0.46
CA GLY A 16 -0.76 8.12 -0.69
C GLY A 16 -2.26 8.22 -0.44
N CYS A 17 -2.99 7.18 -0.80
CA CYS A 17 -4.40 7.09 -0.48
C CYS A 17 -4.69 6.56 0.93
N GLY A 18 -3.67 6.42 1.79
CA GLY A 18 -3.84 6.07 3.20
C GLY A 18 -3.81 4.57 3.52
N GLY A 19 -3.20 3.71 2.69
CA GLY A 19 -3.14 2.27 2.96
C GLY A 19 -2.38 1.93 4.25
N LEU A 20 -1.21 2.56 4.47
CA LEU A 20 -0.44 2.42 5.70
C LEU A 20 -1.17 3.01 6.90
N SER A 21 -1.65 4.26 6.78
CA SER A 21 -2.46 4.93 7.81
C SER A 21 -3.69 4.11 8.21
N LEU A 22 -4.38 3.47 7.26
CA LEU A 22 -5.54 2.63 7.53
C LEU A 22 -5.20 1.43 8.43
N GLY A 23 -4.13 0.71 8.10
CA GLY A 23 -3.70 -0.42 8.93
C GLY A 23 -3.25 0.01 10.33
N LEU A 24 -2.55 1.14 10.45
CA LEU A 24 -2.17 1.71 11.73
C LEU A 24 -3.38 2.19 12.54
N TYR A 25 -4.38 2.81 11.90
CA TYR A 25 -5.67 3.12 12.52
C TYR A 25 -6.34 1.86 13.09
N GLN A 26 -6.43 0.80 12.30
CA GLN A 26 -7.00 -0.48 12.72
C GLN A 26 -6.20 -1.14 13.88
N ALA A 27 -4.88 -0.91 13.92
CA ALA A 27 -4.03 -1.33 15.04
C ALA A 27 -4.21 -0.44 16.29
N GLY A 28 -5.03 0.62 16.22
CA GLY A 28 -5.32 1.54 17.32
C GLY A 28 -4.20 2.54 17.60
N TRP A 29 -3.50 3.01 16.55
CA TRP A 29 -2.63 4.18 16.64
C TRP A 29 -3.46 5.46 16.51
N ASP A 30 -3.05 6.53 17.18
CA ASP A 30 -3.63 7.86 17.03
C ASP A 30 -2.77 8.65 16.02
N GLY A 31 -3.32 8.99 14.86
CA GLY A 31 -2.65 9.80 13.86
C GLY A 31 -2.51 11.26 14.32
N LEU A 32 -1.33 11.86 14.14
CA LEU A 32 -1.16 13.30 14.33
C LEU A 32 -1.48 14.04 13.04
N PHE A 33 -0.81 13.69 11.96
CA PHE A 33 -1.08 14.19 10.60
C PHE A 33 -0.45 13.25 9.57
N ALA A 34 -0.80 13.46 8.30
CA ALA A 34 -0.20 12.78 7.17
C ALA A 34 0.27 13.78 6.12
N ILE A 35 1.36 13.45 5.41
CA ILE A 35 1.89 14.25 4.30
C ILE A 35 1.73 13.46 3.01
N GLU A 36 1.01 14.04 2.06
CA GLU A 36 0.82 13.54 0.70
C GLU A 36 0.73 14.72 -0.26
N LYS A 37 1.58 14.71 -1.29
CA LYS A 37 1.66 15.81 -2.29
C LYS A 37 0.53 15.75 -3.31
N ASN A 38 0.09 14.55 -3.69
CA ASN A 38 -0.88 14.38 -4.76
C ASN A 38 -2.31 14.61 -4.27
N ALA A 39 -2.99 15.59 -4.84
CA ALA A 39 -4.35 15.99 -4.46
C ALA A 39 -5.37 14.82 -4.59
N ASN A 40 -5.25 13.98 -5.63
CA ASN A 40 -6.18 12.86 -5.84
C ASN A 40 -6.03 11.77 -4.76
N ALA A 41 -4.79 11.47 -4.37
CA ALA A 41 -4.50 10.51 -3.32
C ALA A 41 -4.90 11.06 -1.94
N PHE A 42 -4.57 12.33 -1.68
CA PHE A 42 -4.97 13.03 -0.46
C PHE A 42 -6.50 13.12 -0.30
N GLU A 43 -7.26 13.32 -1.39
CA GLU A 43 -8.73 13.33 -1.37
C GLU A 43 -9.29 12.01 -0.81
N THR A 44 -8.75 10.87 -1.23
CA THR A 44 -9.14 9.54 -0.73
C THR A 44 -8.79 9.38 0.76
N LEU A 45 -7.57 9.73 1.17
CA LEU A 45 -7.13 9.70 2.57
C LEU A 45 -8.02 10.62 3.43
N ASN A 46 -8.23 11.86 2.99
CA ASN A 46 -9.03 12.86 3.69
C ASN A 46 -10.47 12.38 3.92
N TYR A 47 -11.12 11.85 2.87
CA TYR A 47 -12.47 11.33 3.00
C TYR A 47 -12.55 10.24 4.06
N ASN A 48 -11.74 9.19 3.95
CA ASN A 48 -11.87 8.02 4.80
C ASN A 48 -11.31 8.22 6.22
N LEU A 49 -10.10 8.76 6.35
CA LEU A 49 -9.38 8.73 7.62
C LEU A 49 -9.43 10.05 8.39
N ILE A 50 -9.64 11.18 7.71
CA ILE A 50 -9.75 12.46 8.39
C ILE A 50 -11.23 12.74 8.69
N LYS A 51 -12.11 12.72 7.68
CA LYS A 51 -13.52 13.08 7.84
C LYS A 51 -14.35 11.97 8.50
N GLU A 52 -14.33 10.75 7.93
CA GLU A 52 -15.17 9.65 8.38
C GLU A 52 -14.66 9.01 9.69
N LYS A 53 -13.40 8.61 9.74
CA LYS A 53 -12.82 7.89 10.89
C LYS A 53 -12.21 8.81 11.95
N LYS A 54 -11.98 10.11 11.63
CA LYS A 54 -11.36 11.09 12.53
C LYS A 54 -10.07 10.55 13.17
N HIS A 55 -9.29 9.83 12.37
CA HIS A 55 -8.07 9.17 12.83
C HIS A 55 -6.99 10.17 13.24
N PHE A 56 -6.92 11.32 12.54
CA PHE A 56 -5.87 12.31 12.75
C PHE A 56 -6.30 13.45 13.66
N ALA A 57 -5.54 13.69 14.72
CA ALA A 57 -5.62 14.87 15.58
C ALA A 57 -4.83 16.04 14.96
N TRP A 58 -5.23 16.46 13.74
CA TRP A 58 -4.46 17.37 12.88
C TRP A 58 -4.09 18.67 13.60
N PRO A 59 -2.80 19.05 13.66
CA PRO A 59 -2.37 20.24 14.38
C PRO A 59 -2.80 21.53 13.66
N LYS A 60 -3.17 22.55 14.42
CA LYS A 60 -3.66 23.84 13.87
C LYS A 60 -2.64 24.59 13.03
N TRP A 61 -1.34 24.34 13.27
CA TRP A 61 -0.26 25.01 12.54
C TRP A 61 -0.01 24.43 11.15
N LEU A 62 -0.49 23.23 10.85
CA LEU A 62 -0.31 22.57 9.56
C LEU A 62 -1.62 22.61 8.76
N PRO A 63 -1.64 23.15 7.52
CA PRO A 63 -2.81 23.09 6.66
C PRO A 63 -3.30 21.66 6.42
N GLN A 64 -4.61 21.43 6.51
CA GLN A 64 -5.21 20.12 6.22
C GLN A 64 -5.49 20.00 4.71
N SER A 65 -4.42 19.89 3.93
CA SER A 65 -4.41 19.81 2.46
C SER A 65 -3.32 18.87 1.96
N CYS A 66 -3.25 18.69 0.64
CA CYS A 66 -2.08 18.02 0.04
C CYS A 66 -0.85 18.92 0.21
N LEU A 67 0.25 18.32 0.71
CA LEU A 67 1.49 19.01 1.08
C LEU A 67 2.71 18.29 0.53
N ASP A 68 3.69 19.06 0.04
CA ASP A 68 5.01 18.54 -0.28
C ASP A 68 5.87 18.47 0.98
N ILE A 69 6.54 17.35 1.21
CA ILE A 69 7.41 17.16 2.37
C ILE A 69 8.57 18.17 2.39
N ILE A 70 9.07 18.58 1.23
CA ILE A 70 10.15 19.57 1.13
C ILE A 70 9.65 20.89 1.71
N GLU A 71 8.48 21.38 1.25
CA GLU A 71 7.86 22.60 1.74
C GLU A 71 7.51 22.51 3.24
N VAL A 72 7.09 21.33 3.70
CA VAL A 72 6.80 21.12 5.14
C VAL A 72 8.06 21.20 5.97
N ASN A 73 9.16 20.60 5.53
CA ASN A 73 10.44 20.65 6.23
C ASN A 73 10.99 22.09 6.30
N GLU A 74 10.84 22.86 5.24
CA GLU A 74 11.32 24.25 5.17
C GLU A 74 10.44 25.22 5.99
N ASN A 75 9.12 25.17 5.78
CA ASN A 75 8.21 26.18 6.32
C ASN A 75 7.76 25.92 7.76
N TYR A 76 7.88 24.66 8.25
CA TYR A 76 7.40 24.24 9.58
C TYR A 76 8.49 23.59 10.42
N SER A 77 9.77 23.85 10.13
CA SER A 77 10.92 23.25 10.83
C SER A 77 10.88 23.46 12.35
N GLU A 78 10.52 24.66 12.82
CA GLU A 78 10.41 24.97 14.24
C GLU A 78 9.33 24.10 14.94
N GLN A 79 8.14 23.99 14.31
CA GLN A 79 7.05 23.18 14.84
C GLN A 79 7.39 21.69 14.82
N LEU A 80 8.09 21.21 13.80
CA LEU A 80 8.60 19.84 13.73
C LEU A 80 9.63 19.56 14.83
N ILE A 81 10.55 20.50 15.09
CA ILE A 81 11.52 20.38 16.19
C ILE A 81 10.82 20.34 17.57
N GLN A 82 9.70 21.05 17.74
CA GLN A 82 8.91 20.97 18.98
C GLN A 82 8.27 19.61 19.22
N LEU A 83 8.15 18.77 18.18
CA LEU A 83 7.68 17.38 18.27
C LEU A 83 8.79 16.39 18.62
N ARG A 84 10.05 16.82 18.70
CA ARG A 84 11.21 15.96 18.94
C ARG A 84 11.04 15.08 20.18
N GLY A 85 11.15 13.75 19.97
CA GLY A 85 11.01 12.73 21.01
C GLY A 85 9.58 12.50 21.53
N LYS A 86 8.60 13.30 21.08
CA LYS A 86 7.22 13.20 21.52
C LYS A 86 6.35 12.29 20.64
N VAL A 87 6.78 11.99 19.43
CA VAL A 87 6.10 11.13 18.48
C VAL A 87 6.55 9.69 18.66
N ASP A 88 5.62 8.76 18.78
CA ASP A 88 5.95 7.36 19.00
C ASP A 88 6.39 6.67 17.69
N LEU A 89 5.79 7.00 16.54
CA LEU A 89 6.11 6.40 15.24
C LEU A 89 6.07 7.46 14.13
N VAL A 90 7.09 7.48 13.27
CA VAL A 90 7.00 8.04 11.93
C VAL A 90 7.05 6.89 10.94
N ALA A 91 5.97 6.75 10.17
CA ALA A 91 5.85 5.75 9.13
C ALA A 91 5.88 6.43 7.76
N GLY A 92 6.29 5.71 6.70
CA GLY A 92 6.23 6.25 5.35
C GLY A 92 7.03 5.49 4.32
N GLY A 93 6.71 5.74 3.04
CA GLY A 93 7.38 5.14 1.89
C GLY A 93 7.65 6.19 0.82
N PRO A 94 8.82 6.86 0.81
CA PRO A 94 9.14 7.83 -0.23
C PRO A 94 9.10 7.19 -1.62
N PRO A 95 8.56 7.88 -2.66
CA PRO A 95 8.38 7.31 -3.99
C PRO A 95 9.73 6.95 -4.62
N CYS A 96 9.77 5.77 -5.23
CA CYS A 96 10.96 5.10 -5.70
C CYS A 96 10.93 4.84 -7.21
N GLN A 97 10.50 5.79 -8.02
CA GLN A 97 10.39 5.56 -9.48
C GLN A 97 11.76 5.40 -10.16
N GLY A 98 12.85 5.93 -9.60
CA GLY A 98 14.23 5.71 -10.06
C GLY A 98 14.74 4.28 -9.80
N PHE A 99 14.15 3.53 -8.86
CA PHE A 99 14.62 2.20 -8.41
C PHE A 99 13.73 1.05 -8.87
N SER A 100 12.54 1.34 -9.42
CA SER A 100 11.64 0.29 -9.89
C SER A 100 12.26 -0.49 -11.03
N MET A 101 12.19 -1.82 -10.97
CA MET A 101 12.62 -2.73 -12.06
C MET A 101 11.91 -2.45 -13.39
N ALA A 102 10.74 -1.80 -13.35
CA ALA A 102 9.96 -1.40 -14.52
C ALA A 102 10.26 0.03 -15.02
N GLY A 103 11.11 0.81 -14.31
CA GLY A 103 11.47 2.19 -14.64
C GLY A 103 12.85 2.34 -15.27
N LYS A 104 13.13 3.53 -15.84
CA LYS A 104 14.49 3.93 -16.23
C LYS A 104 15.23 4.27 -14.93
N ARG A 105 16.22 3.47 -14.57
CA ARG A 105 17.10 3.74 -13.41
C ARG A 105 17.99 4.95 -13.73
N ILE A 106 17.66 6.11 -13.20
CA ILE A 106 18.40 7.37 -13.38
C ILE A 106 18.91 7.80 -12.00
N GLU A 107 20.21 7.92 -11.86
CA GLU A 107 20.89 8.24 -10.58
C GLU A 107 20.56 9.67 -10.10
N ASP A 108 20.48 10.65 -11.02
CA ASP A 108 20.16 12.07 -10.73
C ASP A 108 18.66 12.38 -10.75
N ASP A 109 17.80 11.40 -10.53
CA ASP A 109 16.35 11.65 -10.49
C ASP A 109 15.99 12.48 -9.24
N VAL A 110 15.33 13.62 -9.45
CA VAL A 110 14.83 14.53 -8.39
C VAL A 110 14.06 13.77 -7.29
N ARG A 111 13.47 12.63 -7.63
CA ARG A 111 12.74 11.77 -6.67
C ARG A 111 13.64 11.05 -5.67
N ASN A 112 14.94 10.95 -5.95
CA ASN A 112 15.92 10.45 -4.99
C ASN A 112 16.10 11.45 -3.84
N GLN A 113 15.84 12.75 -4.07
CA GLN A 113 15.88 13.79 -3.06
C GLN A 113 14.78 13.59 -1.99
N LEU A 114 13.65 12.94 -2.34
CA LEU A 114 12.57 12.69 -1.39
C LEU A 114 12.96 11.71 -0.28
N VAL A 115 13.92 10.83 -0.54
CA VAL A 115 14.50 9.97 0.51
C VAL A 115 15.27 10.81 1.52
N PHE A 116 16.01 11.81 1.06
CA PHE A 116 16.73 12.74 1.97
C PHE A 116 15.75 13.63 2.73
N SER A 117 14.69 14.12 2.08
CA SER A 117 13.64 14.89 2.77
C SER A 117 12.95 14.07 3.88
N TYR A 118 12.80 12.74 3.69
CA TYR A 118 12.35 11.84 4.75
C TYR A 118 13.36 11.83 5.93
N ILE A 119 14.67 11.71 5.67
CA ILE A 119 15.71 11.71 6.69
C ILE A 119 15.77 13.05 7.43
N ASP A 120 15.63 14.17 6.70
CA ASP A 120 15.59 15.51 7.28
C ASP A 120 14.40 15.64 8.24
N PHE A 121 13.21 15.16 7.84
CA PHE A 121 12.05 15.11 8.73
C PHE A 121 12.33 14.28 10.00
N ILE A 122 12.93 13.09 9.85
CA ILE A 122 13.31 12.24 10.97
C ILE A 122 14.33 12.95 11.89
N SER A 123 15.29 13.71 11.34
CA SER A 123 16.30 14.43 12.12
C SER A 123 15.69 15.52 13.00
N MET A 124 14.60 16.16 12.55
CA MET A 124 13.86 17.18 13.31
C MET A 124 12.98 16.55 14.39
N VAL A 125 12.15 15.58 14.01
CA VAL A 125 11.12 14.99 14.90
C VAL A 125 11.68 13.95 15.86
N GLN A 126 12.71 13.20 15.46
CA GLN A 126 13.33 12.11 16.24
C GLN A 126 12.27 11.21 16.93
N PRO A 127 11.41 10.53 16.16
CA PRO A 127 10.40 9.64 16.74
C PRO A 127 11.03 8.46 17.46
N LYS A 128 10.30 7.80 18.39
CA LYS A 128 10.79 6.60 19.09
C LYS A 128 10.97 5.42 18.15
N LEU A 129 10.07 5.27 17.17
CA LEU A 129 10.11 4.23 16.14
C LEU A 129 10.02 4.83 14.74
N ILE A 130 10.63 4.14 13.81
CA ILE A 130 10.55 4.40 12.37
C ILE A 130 10.02 3.15 11.68
N LEU A 131 9.10 3.31 10.72
CA LEU A 131 8.70 2.29 9.75
C LEU A 131 8.84 2.87 8.34
N PHE A 132 9.92 2.48 7.66
CA PHE A 132 10.20 2.93 6.29
C PHE A 132 9.91 1.80 5.31
N GLU A 133 9.14 2.08 4.25
CA GLU A 133 8.82 1.12 3.19
C GLU A 133 9.37 1.58 1.84
N ASN A 134 9.80 0.59 1.03
CA ASN A 134 10.16 0.85 -0.36
C ASN A 134 10.05 -0.42 -1.22
N VAL A 135 10.25 -0.29 -2.54
CA VAL A 135 10.29 -1.44 -3.44
C VAL A 135 11.56 -2.26 -3.20
N LYS A 136 11.52 -3.57 -3.50
CA LYS A 136 12.71 -4.44 -3.41
C LYS A 136 13.93 -3.88 -4.17
N GLY A 137 13.71 -3.18 -5.30
CA GLY A 137 14.79 -2.57 -6.09
C GLY A 137 15.62 -1.52 -5.33
N PHE A 138 15.11 -1.00 -4.22
CA PHE A 138 15.83 -0.08 -3.33
C PHE A 138 17.09 -0.69 -2.69
N THR A 139 17.15 -2.02 -2.60
CA THR A 139 18.31 -2.77 -2.09
C THR A 139 19.39 -3.02 -3.14
N TYR A 140 19.19 -2.60 -4.39
CA TYR A 140 20.15 -2.81 -5.47
C TYR A 140 20.91 -1.52 -5.75
N ALA A 141 22.24 -1.62 -5.89
CA ALA A 141 23.08 -0.52 -6.36
C ALA A 141 22.67 -0.11 -7.80
N PHE A 142 22.81 1.16 -8.12
CA PHE A 142 22.76 1.62 -9.50
C PHE A 142 23.92 1.02 -10.30
N ASP A 143 23.77 0.95 -11.61
CA ASP A 143 24.60 0.23 -12.56
C ASP A 143 26.11 0.18 -12.20
N LYS A 144 26.55 -0.96 -11.62
CA LYS A 144 27.96 -1.23 -11.27
C LYS A 144 28.92 -1.13 -12.48
N LYS A 145 28.39 -1.14 -13.72
CA LYS A 145 29.22 -0.95 -14.93
C LYS A 145 29.66 0.50 -15.13
N LYS A 146 28.92 1.47 -14.56
CA LYS A 146 29.23 2.91 -14.64
C LYS A 146 29.98 3.43 -13.42
N ASN A 147 29.71 2.83 -12.25
CA ASN A 147 30.36 3.23 -10.99
C ASN A 147 30.55 1.98 -10.12
N GLN A 148 31.81 1.53 -9.98
CA GLN A 148 32.14 0.33 -9.20
C GLN A 148 31.86 0.50 -7.69
N ASP A 149 31.80 1.74 -7.20
CA ASP A 149 31.59 2.10 -5.79
C ASP A 149 30.14 2.47 -5.49
N ALA A 150 29.19 2.22 -6.40
CA ALA A 150 27.78 2.58 -6.20
C ALA A 150 27.17 1.83 -5.02
N VAL A 151 26.78 2.58 -3.97
CA VAL A 151 26.15 2.08 -2.75
C VAL A 151 24.63 2.04 -2.94
N PRO A 152 23.92 0.96 -2.52
CA PRO A 152 22.46 0.94 -2.52
C PRO A 152 21.89 2.07 -1.64
N TYR A 153 20.77 2.69 -2.09
CA TYR A 153 20.12 3.72 -1.27
C TYR A 153 19.62 3.19 0.08
N SER A 154 19.29 1.90 0.16
CA SER A 154 18.97 1.24 1.43
C SER A 154 20.10 1.38 2.43
N GLN A 155 21.36 1.24 1.99
CA GLN A 155 22.54 1.41 2.85
C GLN A 155 22.70 2.87 3.28
N ILE A 156 22.54 3.83 2.35
CA ILE A 156 22.63 5.27 2.64
C ILE A 156 21.61 5.67 3.71
N VAL A 157 20.36 5.18 3.59
CA VAL A 157 19.31 5.45 4.59
C VAL A 157 19.67 4.86 5.94
N THR A 158 20.08 3.60 5.97
CA THR A 158 20.51 2.89 7.17
C THR A 158 21.63 3.66 7.89
N ASP A 159 22.70 4.03 7.17
CA ASP A 159 23.84 4.73 7.75
C ASP A 159 23.45 6.10 8.32
N LYS A 160 22.60 6.86 7.60
CA LYS A 160 22.09 8.14 8.10
C LYS A 160 21.22 7.97 9.35
N LEU A 161 20.35 6.97 9.42
CA LEU A 161 19.54 6.72 10.62
C LEU A 161 20.41 6.31 11.82
N ARG A 162 21.44 5.52 11.61
CA ARG A 162 22.41 5.17 12.65
C ARG A 162 23.14 6.41 13.19
N THR A 163 23.54 7.36 12.33
CA THR A 163 24.13 8.63 12.80
C THR A 163 23.16 9.48 13.62
N LEU A 164 21.85 9.27 13.46
CA LEU A 164 20.80 9.90 14.27
C LEU A 164 20.48 9.12 15.56
N GLY A 165 21.23 8.03 15.88
CA GLY A 165 21.06 7.22 17.09
C GLY A 165 19.93 6.20 17.01
N TYR A 166 19.62 5.66 15.80
CA TYR A 166 18.68 4.55 15.64
C TYR A 166 19.41 3.22 15.52
N ASP A 167 19.03 2.24 16.34
CA ASP A 167 19.23 0.84 16.02
C ASP A 167 18.22 0.44 14.94
N ASP A 168 18.64 -0.27 13.89
CA ASP A 168 17.80 -0.56 12.74
C ASP A 168 17.87 -2.01 12.27
N ILE A 169 16.79 -2.48 11.67
CA ILE A 169 16.72 -3.72 10.92
C ILE A 169 16.08 -3.46 9.56
N ALA A 170 16.74 -3.92 8.50
CA ALA A 170 16.29 -3.79 7.13
C ALA A 170 16.13 -5.18 6.49
N LEU A 171 14.97 -5.44 5.88
CA LEU A 171 14.65 -6.73 5.26
C LEU A 171 13.66 -6.60 4.11
N VAL A 172 13.57 -7.65 3.29
CA VAL A 172 12.54 -7.75 2.24
C VAL A 172 11.45 -8.71 2.72
N ILE A 173 10.26 -8.17 2.92
CA ILE A 173 9.08 -8.94 3.34
C ILE A 173 8.21 -9.28 2.12
N ASP A 174 7.76 -10.53 2.04
CA ASP A 174 6.72 -10.97 1.10
C ASP A 174 5.36 -10.91 1.80
N PHE A 175 4.54 -9.95 1.39
CA PHE A 175 3.25 -9.71 2.04
C PHE A 175 2.24 -10.85 1.85
N SER A 176 2.43 -11.71 0.84
CA SER A 176 1.56 -12.87 0.64
C SER A 176 1.54 -13.84 1.83
N LYS A 177 2.59 -13.83 2.65
CA LYS A 177 2.68 -14.67 3.86
C LYS A 177 1.83 -14.19 5.04
N TYR A 178 1.14 -13.06 4.88
CA TYR A 178 0.38 -12.38 5.94
C TYR A 178 -1.12 -12.32 5.63
N GLY A 179 -1.66 -13.31 4.88
CA GLY A 179 -3.07 -13.41 4.53
C GLY A 179 -3.51 -12.41 3.44
N ILE A 180 -2.56 -11.92 2.63
CA ILE A 180 -2.83 -10.96 1.55
C ILE A 180 -2.79 -11.73 0.22
N PRO A 181 -3.85 -11.67 -0.61
CA PRO A 181 -3.97 -12.45 -1.84
C PRO A 181 -3.09 -11.89 -2.98
N GLN A 182 -1.84 -11.50 -2.66
CA GLN A 182 -0.93 -10.86 -3.61
C GLN A 182 0.54 -11.18 -3.31
N ARG A 183 1.30 -11.60 -4.32
CA ARG A 183 2.76 -11.72 -4.28
C ARG A 183 3.40 -10.33 -4.37
N ARG A 184 3.59 -9.67 -3.22
CA ARG A 184 4.15 -8.32 -3.13
C ARG A 184 5.33 -8.28 -2.17
N LYS A 185 6.55 -8.18 -2.72
CA LYS A 185 7.78 -8.06 -1.94
C LYS A 185 8.15 -6.59 -1.78
N ARG A 186 8.42 -6.18 -0.54
CA ARG A 186 8.80 -4.82 -0.19
C ARG A 186 10.00 -4.80 0.76
N PHE A 187 10.85 -3.81 0.55
CA PHE A 187 11.87 -3.44 1.52
C PHE A 187 11.18 -2.75 2.69
N ILE A 188 11.45 -3.22 3.88
CA ILE A 188 10.97 -2.66 5.14
C ILE A 188 12.19 -2.39 6.01
N LEU A 189 12.28 -1.17 6.55
CA LEU A 189 13.25 -0.82 7.57
C LEU A 189 12.50 -0.35 8.81
N VAL A 190 12.88 -0.90 9.96
CA VAL A 190 12.38 -0.48 11.27
C VAL A 190 13.55 0.08 12.05
N GLY A 191 13.39 1.29 12.60
CA GLY A 191 14.37 1.94 13.47
C GLY A 191 13.81 2.12 14.88
N VAL A 192 14.66 1.95 15.88
CA VAL A 192 14.38 2.18 17.31
C VAL A 192 15.34 3.24 17.84
N LYS A 193 14.80 4.39 18.28
CA LYS A 193 15.61 5.51 18.79
C LYS A 193 16.25 5.14 20.11
N ASP A 194 17.55 5.41 20.23
CA ASP A 194 18.37 5.13 21.43
C ASP A 194 18.19 3.68 21.96
N GLY A 195 17.91 2.75 21.02
CA GLY A 195 17.80 1.33 21.32
C GLY A 195 19.16 0.66 21.43
N ASP A 196 19.27 -0.32 22.33
CA ASP A 196 20.43 -1.20 22.37
C ASP A 196 20.56 -1.98 21.05
N GLU A 197 21.76 -2.46 20.74
CA GLU A 197 22.00 -3.30 19.56
C GLU A 197 21.05 -4.49 19.51
N GLY A 198 20.35 -4.62 18.39
CA GLY A 198 19.34 -5.67 18.19
C GLY A 198 17.91 -5.32 18.67
N SER A 199 17.70 -4.12 19.23
CA SER A 199 16.34 -3.69 19.62
C SER A 199 15.35 -3.69 18.45
N ALA A 200 15.79 -3.29 17.27
CA ALA A 200 14.97 -3.31 16.06
C ALA A 200 14.69 -4.74 15.56
N ARG A 201 15.58 -5.70 15.82
CA ARG A 201 15.40 -7.12 15.45
C ARG A 201 14.13 -7.71 16.06
N ARG A 202 13.72 -7.24 17.23
CA ARG A 202 12.48 -7.65 17.91
C ARG A 202 11.24 -7.47 17.02
N PHE A 203 11.28 -6.52 16.07
CA PHE A 203 10.17 -6.36 15.12
C PHE A 203 9.96 -7.65 14.31
N VAL A 204 11.03 -8.22 13.77
CA VAL A 204 10.97 -9.43 12.96
C VAL A 204 10.50 -10.62 13.81
N ASP A 205 11.12 -10.80 14.98
CA ASP A 205 10.82 -11.92 15.87
C ASP A 205 9.35 -11.88 16.34
N LEU A 206 8.84 -10.69 16.68
CA LEU A 206 7.44 -10.52 17.08
C LEU A 206 6.47 -10.66 15.91
N LEU A 207 6.85 -10.19 14.72
CA LEU A 207 6.01 -10.29 13.51
C LEU A 207 5.81 -11.76 13.14
N ASP A 208 6.87 -12.55 13.14
CA ASP A 208 6.82 -13.98 12.86
C ASP A 208 6.06 -14.75 13.95
N ALA A 209 6.33 -14.46 15.22
CA ALA A 209 5.65 -15.12 16.35
C ALA A 209 4.14 -14.81 16.41
N GLN A 210 3.70 -13.64 15.93
CA GLN A 210 2.29 -13.25 15.97
C GLN A 210 1.51 -13.64 14.72
N LYS A 211 2.17 -13.94 13.60
CA LYS A 211 1.55 -14.23 12.31
C LYS A 211 0.44 -15.26 12.40
N SER A 212 0.75 -16.45 12.91
CA SER A 212 -0.23 -17.54 13.01
C SER A 212 -1.41 -17.20 13.92
N LYS A 213 -1.17 -16.50 15.01
CA LYS A 213 -2.23 -16.05 15.92
C LYS A 213 -3.14 -15.02 15.24
N PHE A 214 -2.55 -14.12 14.46
CA PHE A 214 -3.28 -13.10 13.71
C PHE A 214 -4.17 -13.76 12.64
N LEU A 215 -3.60 -14.65 11.82
CA LEU A 215 -4.35 -15.34 10.78
C LEU A 215 -5.51 -16.15 11.37
N LYS A 216 -5.27 -16.87 12.47
CA LYS A 216 -6.33 -17.61 13.19
C LYS A 216 -7.42 -16.68 13.72
N HIS A 217 -7.07 -15.50 14.26
CA HIS A 217 -8.03 -14.54 14.80
C HIS A 217 -9.02 -14.05 13.74
N TYR A 218 -8.55 -13.86 12.51
CA TYR A 218 -9.38 -13.42 11.39
C TYR A 218 -9.87 -14.58 10.51
N ASN A 219 -9.65 -15.83 10.92
CA ASN A 219 -9.99 -17.03 10.16
C ASN A 219 -9.40 -17.03 8.74
N LEU A 220 -8.18 -16.49 8.59
CA LEU A 220 -7.47 -16.40 7.32
C LEU A 220 -6.49 -17.57 7.16
N SER A 221 -6.37 -18.07 5.93
CA SER A 221 -5.27 -18.93 5.53
C SER A 221 -4.00 -18.12 5.29
N GLU A 222 -2.82 -18.74 5.39
CA GLU A 222 -1.56 -18.11 4.99
C GLU A 222 -1.56 -17.80 3.48
N VAL A 223 -2.17 -18.68 2.69
CA VAL A 223 -2.35 -18.51 1.25
C VAL A 223 -3.81 -18.14 0.99
N CYS A 224 -4.07 -16.91 0.60
CA CYS A 224 -5.37 -16.44 0.16
C CYS A 224 -5.36 -16.32 -1.37
N THR A 225 -6.28 -16.99 -2.05
CA THR A 225 -6.35 -17.06 -3.51
C THR A 225 -7.11 -15.87 -4.11
N VAL A 226 -7.00 -15.70 -5.45
CA VAL A 226 -7.75 -14.67 -6.17
C VAL A 226 -9.26 -14.89 -6.04
N SER A 227 -9.75 -16.13 -6.18
CA SER A 227 -11.19 -16.42 -6.03
C SER A 227 -11.68 -16.12 -4.62
N GLU A 228 -10.93 -16.49 -3.58
CA GLU A 228 -11.27 -16.13 -2.20
C GLU A 228 -11.35 -14.62 -1.97
N ALA A 229 -10.63 -13.83 -2.77
CA ALA A 229 -10.64 -12.37 -2.65
C ALA A 229 -11.80 -11.70 -3.38
N ILE A 230 -12.20 -12.16 -4.57
CA ILE A 230 -13.06 -11.40 -5.49
C ILE A 230 -14.20 -12.19 -6.14
N SER A 231 -14.45 -13.49 -5.82
CA SER A 231 -15.54 -14.26 -6.46
C SER A 231 -16.94 -13.70 -6.19
N ASP A 232 -17.10 -12.94 -5.12
CA ASP A 232 -18.36 -12.27 -4.78
C ASP A 232 -18.59 -10.93 -5.52
N LEU A 233 -17.71 -10.57 -6.47
CA LEU A 233 -17.78 -9.33 -7.26
C LEU A 233 -18.06 -9.58 -8.76
N LEU A 234 -18.55 -10.76 -9.11
CA LEU A 234 -18.82 -11.16 -10.50
C LEU A 234 -20.08 -10.47 -11.06
N GLN A 235 -20.10 -10.27 -12.38
CA GLN A 235 -21.24 -9.70 -13.11
C GLN A 235 -22.51 -10.54 -13.01
N GLU A 236 -22.38 -11.84 -12.86
CA GLU A 236 -23.49 -12.78 -12.70
C GLU A 236 -24.37 -12.50 -11.46
N ASN A 237 -23.82 -11.82 -10.45
CA ASN A 237 -24.57 -11.38 -9.28
C ASN A 237 -25.60 -10.27 -9.59
N GLY A 238 -25.49 -9.64 -10.77
CA GLY A 238 -26.35 -8.57 -11.26
C GLY A 238 -25.55 -7.35 -11.70
N ILE A 239 -26.08 -6.64 -12.69
CA ILE A 239 -25.47 -5.45 -13.28
C ILE A 239 -26.38 -4.26 -13.06
N VAL A 240 -25.83 -3.15 -12.58
CA VAL A 240 -26.53 -1.89 -12.35
C VAL A 240 -25.69 -0.71 -12.84
N GLU A 241 -26.30 0.46 -13.05
CA GLU A 241 -25.52 1.67 -13.29
C GLU A 241 -24.68 2.01 -12.05
N THR A 242 -23.39 2.31 -12.27
CA THR A 242 -22.50 2.64 -11.15
C THR A 242 -22.79 4.02 -10.56
N PRO A 243 -22.96 4.16 -9.23
CA PRO A 243 -23.29 5.43 -8.61
C PRO A 243 -22.16 6.47 -8.64
N ASP A 244 -20.92 6.05 -8.88
CA ASP A 244 -19.72 6.90 -8.78
C ASP A 244 -19.00 7.12 -10.12
N ARG A 245 -19.63 6.71 -11.25
CA ARG A 245 -19.11 6.95 -12.60
C ARG A 245 -20.23 6.92 -13.64
N LYS A 246 -20.78 8.09 -13.97
CA LYS A 246 -21.87 8.24 -14.93
C LYS A 246 -21.59 7.54 -16.27
N GLY A 247 -22.57 6.81 -16.79
CA GLY A 247 -22.52 6.10 -18.08
C GLY A 247 -21.72 4.79 -18.04
N PHE A 248 -21.40 4.28 -16.86
CA PHE A 248 -20.76 2.98 -16.68
C PHE A 248 -21.59 2.07 -15.78
N ASN A 249 -21.42 0.77 -15.95
CA ASN A 249 -22.05 -0.25 -15.14
C ASN A 249 -21.10 -0.77 -14.04
N SER A 250 -21.72 -1.27 -12.97
CA SER A 250 -21.10 -1.97 -11.84
C SER A 250 -21.79 -3.30 -11.62
N GLY A 251 -21.10 -4.26 -11.01
CA GLY A 251 -21.72 -5.42 -10.39
C GLY A 251 -22.30 -5.08 -9.02
N ILE A 252 -23.22 -5.91 -8.55
CA ILE A 252 -23.65 -5.93 -7.15
C ILE A 252 -22.89 -7.01 -6.38
N TYR A 253 -22.90 -6.90 -5.04
CA TYR A 253 -22.30 -7.94 -4.20
C TYR A 253 -23.04 -9.27 -4.32
N GLY A 254 -22.30 -10.34 -4.60
CA GLY A 254 -22.76 -11.71 -4.48
C GLY A 254 -22.73 -12.22 -3.04
N LYS A 255 -22.94 -13.52 -2.88
CA LYS A 255 -22.83 -14.21 -1.59
C LYS A 255 -21.37 -14.21 -1.11
N ILE A 256 -21.16 -14.09 0.20
CA ILE A 256 -19.84 -14.28 0.80
C ILE A 256 -19.49 -15.77 0.74
N GLU A 257 -18.34 -16.08 0.13
CA GLU A 257 -17.86 -17.44 -0.11
C GLU A 257 -16.56 -17.77 0.62
N SER A 258 -15.91 -16.75 1.22
CA SER A 258 -14.66 -16.95 1.94
C SER A 258 -14.57 -16.09 3.20
N PRO A 259 -13.77 -16.53 4.19
CA PRO A 259 -13.46 -15.70 5.36
C PRO A 259 -12.78 -14.37 4.99
N TYR A 260 -12.03 -14.35 3.89
CA TYR A 260 -11.40 -13.12 3.41
C TYR A 260 -12.45 -12.09 2.95
N GLN A 261 -13.44 -12.52 2.18
CA GLN A 261 -14.55 -11.63 1.76
C GLN A 261 -15.37 -11.14 2.97
N GLU A 262 -15.60 -12.01 3.96
CA GLU A 262 -16.24 -11.61 5.22
C GLU A 262 -15.44 -10.50 5.92
N LEU A 263 -14.12 -10.66 6.03
CA LEU A 263 -13.24 -9.64 6.60
C LEU A 263 -13.29 -8.33 5.82
N MET A 264 -13.26 -8.39 4.48
CA MET A 264 -13.28 -7.20 3.63
C MET A 264 -14.61 -6.44 3.71
N ARG A 265 -15.73 -7.15 3.88
CA ARG A 265 -17.07 -6.56 4.06
C ARG A 265 -17.37 -6.12 5.50
N LYS A 266 -16.52 -6.43 6.45
CA LYS A 266 -16.71 -6.03 7.85
C LYS A 266 -16.76 -4.50 7.97
N GLY A 267 -17.85 -3.99 8.55
CA GLY A 267 -18.08 -2.55 8.70
C GLY A 267 -18.74 -1.88 7.50
N LEU A 268 -19.11 -2.64 6.47
CA LEU A 268 -19.94 -2.16 5.38
C LEU A 268 -21.38 -1.91 5.87
N HIS A 269 -22.01 -0.86 5.35
CA HIS A 269 -23.41 -0.59 5.68
C HIS A 269 -24.33 -1.70 5.13
N LYS A 270 -25.27 -2.20 5.92
CA LYS A 270 -26.12 -3.35 5.57
C LYS A 270 -26.95 -3.16 4.28
N LEU A 271 -27.28 -1.92 3.93
CA LEU A 271 -28.03 -1.57 2.71
C LEU A 271 -27.15 -1.33 1.48
N GLN A 272 -25.83 -1.41 1.63
CA GLN A 272 -24.91 -1.20 0.53
C GLN A 272 -24.77 -2.48 -0.29
N THR A 273 -25.46 -2.52 -1.43
CA THR A 273 -25.44 -3.64 -2.36
C THR A 273 -24.47 -3.45 -3.52
N ILE A 274 -24.04 -2.22 -3.78
CA ILE A 274 -23.13 -1.86 -4.88
C ILE A 274 -21.75 -1.53 -4.30
N PRO A 275 -20.69 -2.25 -4.71
CA PRO A 275 -19.33 -1.94 -4.28
C PRO A 275 -18.87 -0.58 -4.80
N ASN A 276 -18.26 0.27 -3.93
CA ASN A 276 -17.61 1.50 -4.38
C ASN A 276 -16.44 1.16 -5.32
N SER A 277 -16.25 1.95 -6.37
CA SER A 277 -15.15 1.80 -7.33
C SER A 277 -15.15 0.47 -8.11
N HIS A 278 -16.30 -0.15 -8.29
CA HIS A 278 -16.50 -1.41 -9.03
C HIS A 278 -17.00 -1.18 -10.45
N SER A 279 -16.64 -0.08 -11.09
CA SER A 279 -17.04 0.25 -12.45
C SER A 279 -16.34 -0.62 -13.49
N PHE A 280 -17.11 -1.27 -14.36
CA PHE A 280 -16.58 -2.04 -15.48
C PHE A 280 -16.05 -1.12 -16.58
N ALA A 281 -14.89 -1.45 -17.14
CA ALA A 281 -14.30 -0.72 -18.25
C ALA A 281 -15.04 -1.04 -19.56
N HIS A 282 -15.25 -0.02 -20.39
CA HIS A 282 -15.72 -0.24 -21.76
C HIS A 282 -14.58 -0.76 -22.63
N HIS A 283 -14.72 -1.96 -23.15
CA HIS A 283 -13.80 -2.56 -24.11
C HIS A 283 -14.43 -2.54 -25.51
N SER A 284 -13.60 -2.31 -26.55
CA SER A 284 -14.03 -2.52 -27.92
C SER A 284 -14.35 -4.00 -28.18
N GLU A 285 -15.21 -4.31 -29.12
CA GLU A 285 -15.55 -5.69 -29.47
C GLU A 285 -14.33 -6.56 -29.79
N GLY A 286 -13.36 -6.02 -30.57
CA GLY A 286 -12.11 -6.74 -30.83
C GLY A 286 -11.29 -7.05 -29.59
N LYS A 287 -11.31 -6.15 -28.56
CA LYS A 287 -10.64 -6.40 -27.28
C LYS A 287 -11.36 -7.44 -26.43
N LYS A 288 -12.69 -7.46 -26.45
CA LYS A 288 -13.50 -8.50 -25.79
C LYS A 288 -13.23 -9.88 -26.40
N MET A 289 -13.32 -9.99 -27.74
CA MET A 289 -13.01 -11.24 -28.45
C MET A 289 -11.62 -11.77 -28.16
N MET A 290 -10.62 -10.87 -28.07
CA MET A 290 -9.26 -11.25 -27.66
C MET A 290 -9.25 -11.78 -26.21
N PHE A 291 -9.95 -11.15 -25.28
CA PHE A 291 -10.04 -11.60 -23.90
C PHE A 291 -10.75 -12.95 -23.76
N GLU A 292 -11.86 -13.16 -24.48
CA GLU A 292 -12.58 -14.43 -24.54
C GLU A 292 -11.66 -15.55 -25.04
N LYS A 293 -10.92 -15.30 -26.14
CA LYS A 293 -9.95 -16.25 -26.67
C LYS A 293 -8.82 -16.54 -25.68
N LEU A 294 -8.34 -15.53 -24.96
CA LEU A 294 -7.31 -15.73 -23.94
C LEU A 294 -7.84 -16.57 -22.76
N LEU A 295 -9.09 -16.38 -22.35
CA LEU A 295 -9.70 -17.14 -21.25
C LEU A 295 -9.95 -18.60 -21.62
N SER A 296 -10.38 -18.87 -22.89
CA SER A 296 -10.68 -20.24 -23.37
C SER A 296 -9.43 -21.03 -23.74
N ASP A 297 -8.52 -20.41 -24.48
CA ASP A 297 -7.48 -21.15 -25.23
C ASP A 297 -6.08 -20.99 -24.62
N TYR A 298 -5.78 -19.91 -23.85
CA TYR A 298 -4.45 -19.74 -23.32
C TYR A 298 -4.21 -20.59 -22.05
N PRO A 299 -3.23 -21.53 -22.08
CA PRO A 299 -3.13 -22.58 -21.07
C PRO A 299 -2.51 -22.11 -19.74
N ILE A 300 -1.82 -20.95 -19.73
CA ILE A 300 -1.03 -20.53 -18.56
C ILE A 300 -1.70 -19.32 -17.89
N LYS A 301 -2.21 -19.53 -16.66
CA LYS A 301 -2.74 -18.49 -15.78
C LYS A 301 -1.71 -18.05 -14.73
N GLY A 302 -1.89 -16.90 -14.13
CA GLY A 302 -1.04 -16.37 -13.06
C GLY A 302 0.33 -15.83 -13.53
N LYS A 303 0.68 -15.99 -14.82
CA LYS A 303 1.94 -15.51 -15.40
C LYS A 303 1.69 -14.46 -16.49
N ARG A 304 2.62 -13.50 -16.60
CA ARG A 304 2.55 -12.44 -17.61
C ARG A 304 2.80 -13.00 -19.00
N ILE A 305 1.92 -12.66 -19.94
CA ILE A 305 2.09 -12.89 -21.37
C ILE A 305 2.84 -11.69 -21.93
N ASP A 306 4.08 -11.86 -22.32
CA ASP A 306 4.96 -10.82 -22.86
C ASP A 306 5.83 -11.32 -24.00
N GLY A 307 6.78 -10.49 -24.49
CA GLY A 307 7.70 -10.83 -25.56
C GLY A 307 6.99 -11.29 -26.84
N LYS A 308 7.54 -12.26 -27.53
CA LYS A 308 7.01 -12.80 -28.80
C LYS A 308 5.66 -13.51 -28.63
N VAL A 309 5.39 -14.10 -27.45
CA VAL A 309 4.14 -14.80 -27.18
C VAL A 309 2.95 -13.84 -27.25
N ARG A 310 3.07 -12.61 -26.75
CA ARG A 310 2.00 -11.61 -26.84
C ARG A 310 1.60 -11.27 -28.27
N GLU A 311 2.59 -11.25 -29.20
CA GLU A 311 2.36 -10.92 -30.60
C GLU A 311 1.54 -12.02 -31.32
N ILE A 312 1.83 -13.29 -31.02
CA ILE A 312 1.06 -14.45 -31.51
C ILE A 312 -0.41 -14.36 -31.08
N TRP A 313 -0.67 -13.82 -29.90
CA TRP A 313 -2.01 -13.69 -29.33
C TRP A 313 -2.67 -12.32 -29.61
N GLY A 314 -2.09 -11.47 -30.45
CA GLY A 314 -2.62 -10.16 -30.83
C GLY A 314 -2.67 -9.15 -29.69
N ILE A 315 -1.79 -9.29 -28.69
CA ILE A 315 -1.72 -8.39 -27.53
C ILE A 315 -0.83 -7.20 -27.87
N HIS A 316 -1.40 -6.04 -28.14
CA HIS A 316 -0.66 -4.82 -28.52
C HIS A 316 -0.03 -4.06 -27.35
N GLN A 317 -0.56 -4.22 -26.12
CA GLN A 317 0.02 -3.64 -24.92
C GLN A 317 1.29 -4.37 -24.47
N ARG A 318 1.99 -3.82 -23.43
CA ARG A 318 3.26 -4.37 -22.90
C ARG A 318 3.20 -5.84 -22.47
N GLY A 319 2.02 -6.37 -22.29
CA GLY A 319 1.72 -7.71 -21.82
C GLY A 319 0.52 -7.69 -20.88
N ILE A 320 -0.06 -8.84 -20.66
CA ILE A 320 -1.20 -9.02 -19.78
C ILE A 320 -1.02 -10.29 -18.94
N THR A 321 -1.59 -10.31 -17.75
CA THR A 321 -1.64 -11.51 -16.91
C THR A 321 -3.09 -11.92 -16.76
N ILE A 322 -3.44 -13.13 -17.21
CA ILE A 322 -4.70 -13.77 -16.86
C ILE A 322 -4.56 -14.24 -15.41
N LEU A 323 -5.43 -13.78 -14.52
CA LEU A 323 -5.37 -14.22 -13.14
C LEU A 323 -5.70 -15.71 -13.03
N ASP A 324 -5.12 -16.37 -12.02
CA ASP A 324 -5.45 -17.75 -11.66
C ASP A 324 -6.36 -17.72 -10.43
N PRO A 325 -7.61 -18.23 -10.51
CA PRO A 325 -8.52 -18.21 -9.36
C PRO A 325 -7.99 -19.00 -8.16
N ASN A 326 -7.18 -20.03 -8.41
CA ASN A 326 -6.67 -20.96 -7.40
C ASN A 326 -5.27 -20.58 -6.88
N ASP A 327 -4.72 -19.47 -7.31
CA ASP A 327 -3.39 -19.00 -6.90
C ASP A 327 -3.45 -17.57 -6.37
N ILE A 328 -2.35 -17.12 -5.77
CA ILE A 328 -2.15 -15.76 -5.27
C ILE A 328 -1.91 -14.83 -6.47
N ALA A 329 -2.57 -13.66 -6.49
CA ALA A 329 -2.38 -12.67 -7.55
C ALA A 329 -0.91 -12.19 -7.64
N PRO A 330 -0.42 -11.86 -8.84
CA PRO A 330 0.83 -11.11 -8.97
C PRO A 330 0.71 -9.72 -8.31
N THR A 331 1.83 -9.03 -8.16
CA THR A 331 1.84 -7.66 -7.59
C THR A 331 0.93 -6.74 -8.38
N ILE A 332 -0.12 -6.21 -7.75
CA ILE A 332 -0.99 -5.20 -8.34
C ILE A 332 -0.18 -3.93 -8.63
N THR A 333 -0.21 -3.49 -9.89
CA THR A 333 0.49 -2.31 -10.39
C THR A 333 -0.48 -1.11 -10.50
N ASN A 334 0.04 0.02 -10.96
CA ASN A 334 -0.75 1.21 -11.25
C ASN A 334 -1.41 1.20 -12.65
N MET A 335 -1.26 0.11 -13.40
CA MET A 335 -1.75 -0.03 -14.77
C MET A 335 -2.96 -0.95 -14.82
N PRO A 336 -4.16 -0.44 -15.14
CA PRO A 336 -5.38 -1.26 -15.17
C PRO A 336 -5.34 -2.39 -16.20
N ASP A 337 -4.65 -2.18 -17.31
CA ASP A 337 -4.56 -3.15 -18.42
C ASP A 337 -3.56 -4.31 -18.17
N ASP A 338 -2.88 -4.35 -17.04
CA ASP A 338 -1.92 -5.41 -16.72
C ASP A 338 -2.58 -6.75 -16.37
N TYR A 339 -3.89 -6.75 -16.03
CA TYR A 339 -4.60 -7.94 -15.54
C TYR A 339 -5.90 -8.18 -16.28
N LEU A 340 -6.06 -9.41 -16.79
CA LEU A 340 -7.34 -9.98 -17.23
C LEU A 340 -7.96 -10.75 -16.07
N HIS A 341 -9.27 -10.53 -15.84
CA HIS A 341 -10.01 -11.30 -14.86
C HIS A 341 -9.96 -12.80 -15.16
N TYR A 342 -9.98 -13.66 -14.15
CA TYR A 342 -9.83 -15.11 -14.32
C TYR A 342 -11.03 -15.81 -15.00
N TYR A 343 -12.19 -15.16 -15.01
CA TYR A 343 -13.45 -15.73 -15.48
C TYR A 343 -14.18 -14.85 -16.50
N GLU A 344 -14.13 -13.53 -16.37
CA GLU A 344 -14.86 -12.57 -17.20
C GLU A 344 -13.93 -11.89 -18.21
N PRO A 345 -14.36 -11.66 -19.48
CA PRO A 345 -13.50 -11.10 -20.54
C PRO A 345 -13.33 -9.58 -20.37
N ARG A 346 -12.79 -9.17 -19.24
CA ARG A 346 -12.52 -7.78 -18.85
C ARG A 346 -11.29 -7.64 -17.97
N ILE A 347 -10.76 -6.42 -17.91
CA ILE A 347 -9.76 -6.08 -16.89
C ILE A 347 -10.42 -6.04 -15.50
N LEU A 348 -9.58 -6.09 -14.47
CA LEU A 348 -10.04 -5.91 -13.09
C LEU A 348 -10.62 -4.51 -12.87
N THR A 349 -11.60 -4.40 -12.01
CA THR A 349 -12.08 -3.11 -11.48
C THR A 349 -11.15 -2.59 -10.38
N VAL A 350 -11.30 -1.32 -10.02
CA VAL A 350 -10.55 -0.74 -8.89
C VAL A 350 -10.86 -1.47 -7.59
N ARG A 351 -12.14 -1.85 -7.35
CA ARG A 351 -12.54 -2.60 -6.15
C ARG A 351 -11.89 -3.98 -6.07
N GLU A 352 -11.82 -4.71 -7.17
CA GLU A 352 -11.13 -6.00 -7.21
C GLU A 352 -9.63 -5.84 -6.94
N CYS A 353 -8.97 -4.85 -7.53
CA CYS A 353 -7.59 -4.51 -7.19
C CYS A 353 -7.43 -4.13 -5.71
N ALA A 354 -8.37 -3.36 -5.16
CA ALA A 354 -8.36 -2.95 -3.75
C ALA A 354 -8.55 -4.14 -2.79
N ARG A 355 -9.43 -5.10 -3.14
CA ARG A 355 -9.57 -6.36 -2.40
C ARG A 355 -8.27 -7.16 -2.39
N ILE A 356 -7.61 -7.30 -3.52
CA ILE A 356 -6.31 -7.97 -3.65
C ILE A 356 -5.23 -7.23 -2.85
N GLN A 357 -5.35 -5.92 -2.67
CA GLN A 357 -4.51 -5.08 -1.80
C GLN A 357 -4.97 -5.04 -0.34
N SER A 358 -6.00 -5.80 0.03
CA SER A 358 -6.57 -5.86 1.38
C SER A 358 -7.22 -4.56 1.91
N PHE A 359 -7.71 -3.70 1.04
CA PHE A 359 -8.58 -2.60 1.46
C PHE A 359 -9.99 -3.12 1.76
N PRO A 360 -10.57 -2.83 2.93
CA PRO A 360 -11.94 -3.19 3.24
C PRO A 360 -12.92 -2.42 2.37
N ASP A 361 -14.12 -2.96 2.15
CA ASP A 361 -15.08 -2.42 1.18
C ASP A 361 -15.70 -1.08 1.59
N TRP A 362 -15.72 -0.79 2.87
CA TRP A 362 -16.14 0.53 3.36
C TRP A 362 -15.12 1.64 3.03
N TYR A 363 -13.88 1.29 2.61
CA TYR A 363 -12.89 2.27 2.19
C TYR A 363 -13.19 2.73 0.77
N GLU A 364 -13.54 3.99 0.61
CA GLU A 364 -13.95 4.55 -0.67
C GLU A 364 -12.79 5.26 -1.36
N PHE A 365 -12.53 4.92 -2.62
CA PHE A 365 -11.58 5.66 -3.45
C PHE A 365 -12.26 6.84 -4.12
N LYS A 366 -11.60 7.99 -4.07
CA LYS A 366 -12.09 9.26 -4.65
C LYS A 366 -11.28 9.63 -5.88
N SER A 367 -11.68 10.71 -6.56
CA SER A 367 -11.08 11.20 -7.78
C SER A 367 -11.34 10.31 -9.00
N LYS A 368 -10.58 10.50 -10.08
CA LYS A 368 -10.77 9.82 -11.36
C LYS A 368 -10.43 8.35 -11.30
N TYR A 369 -11.14 7.53 -12.07
CA TYR A 369 -10.82 6.09 -12.21
C TYR A 369 -9.50 5.86 -12.93
N THR A 370 -9.32 6.55 -14.07
CA THR A 370 -8.14 6.47 -14.93
C THR A 370 -7.74 7.85 -15.42
N THR A 371 -6.51 7.99 -15.83
CA THR A 371 -6.01 9.16 -16.53
C THR A 371 -5.20 8.73 -17.74
N GLY A 372 -5.15 9.54 -18.79
CA GLY A 372 -4.47 9.24 -20.05
C GLY A 372 -3.45 10.32 -20.46
N GLY A 373 -2.62 10.00 -21.44
CA GLY A 373 -1.69 10.95 -22.04
C GLY A 373 -0.71 11.59 -21.07
N LYS A 374 -0.47 12.89 -21.24
CA LYS A 374 0.48 13.68 -20.43
C LYS A 374 0.09 13.79 -18.95
N MET A 375 -1.22 13.72 -18.66
CA MET A 375 -1.75 13.83 -17.29
C MET A 375 -1.34 12.68 -16.36
N ARG A 376 -0.94 11.52 -16.90
CA ARG A 376 -0.43 10.36 -16.12
C ARG A 376 0.76 10.69 -15.22
N LYS A 377 1.49 11.75 -15.52
CA LYS A 377 2.65 12.19 -14.72
C LYS A 377 2.24 13.04 -13.50
N HIS A 378 1.05 13.63 -13.54
CA HIS A 378 0.59 14.61 -12.55
C HIS A 378 -0.59 14.09 -11.70
N GLU A 379 -1.36 13.17 -12.23
CA GLU A 379 -2.54 12.62 -11.56
C GLU A 379 -2.30 11.19 -11.06
N VAL A 380 -2.85 10.89 -9.88
CA VAL A 380 -2.85 9.55 -9.28
C VAL A 380 -4.30 9.05 -9.22
N PRO A 381 -4.82 8.49 -10.34
CA PRO A 381 -6.18 7.96 -10.40
C PRO A 381 -6.34 6.74 -9.48
N ARG A 382 -7.59 6.30 -9.24
CA ARG A 382 -7.93 5.22 -8.29
C ARG A 382 -7.09 3.94 -8.48
N TYR A 383 -6.86 3.49 -9.72
CA TYR A 383 -5.98 2.33 -9.98
C TYR A 383 -4.54 2.56 -9.48
N SER A 384 -4.01 3.78 -9.70
CA SER A 384 -2.66 4.12 -9.24
C SER A 384 -2.61 4.26 -7.71
N GLN A 385 -3.65 4.80 -7.10
CA GLN A 385 -3.77 4.88 -5.64
C GLN A 385 -3.68 3.48 -5.02
N VAL A 386 -4.46 2.52 -5.53
CA VAL A 386 -4.45 1.12 -5.08
C VAL A 386 -3.10 0.46 -5.34
N GLY A 387 -2.55 0.58 -6.56
CA GLY A 387 -1.31 -0.09 -6.95
C GLY A 387 -0.08 0.37 -6.18
N ASN A 388 -0.06 1.66 -5.78
CA ASN A 388 1.04 2.25 -5.01
C ASN A 388 0.95 1.98 -3.50
N ALA A 389 -0.22 1.60 -3.00
CA ALA A 389 -0.46 1.47 -1.56
C ALA A 389 0.31 0.31 -0.92
N ILE A 390 0.60 0.48 0.36
CA ILE A 390 0.94 -0.62 1.27
C ILE A 390 -0.37 -1.31 1.65
N PRO A 391 -0.45 -2.66 1.58
CA PRO A 391 -1.64 -3.39 1.99
C PRO A 391 -2.02 -3.12 3.45
N PRO A 392 -3.24 -2.64 3.73
CA PRO A 392 -3.68 -2.31 5.09
C PRO A 392 -3.58 -3.48 6.07
N LEU A 393 -3.79 -4.72 5.60
CA LEU A 393 -3.71 -5.91 6.44
C LEU A 393 -2.27 -6.18 6.94
N PHE A 394 -1.25 -5.88 6.13
CA PHE A 394 0.13 -5.92 6.58
C PHE A 394 0.43 -4.77 7.55
N ALA A 395 -0.02 -3.56 7.23
CA ALA A 395 0.18 -2.39 8.08
C ALA A 395 -0.49 -2.56 9.46
N LEU A 396 -1.65 -3.22 9.52
CA LEU A 396 -2.30 -3.60 10.78
C LEU A 396 -1.40 -4.54 11.61
N GLN A 397 -0.86 -5.59 11.01
CA GLN A 397 0.02 -6.54 11.69
C GLN A 397 1.31 -5.86 12.18
N ALA A 398 1.95 -5.08 11.32
CA ALA A 398 3.14 -4.30 11.68
C ALA A 398 2.83 -3.30 12.82
N GLY A 399 1.71 -2.61 12.75
CA GLY A 399 1.27 -1.66 13.78
C GLY A 399 1.04 -2.30 15.15
N LEU A 400 0.47 -3.50 15.20
CA LEU A 400 0.30 -4.26 16.44
C LEU A 400 1.64 -4.67 17.05
N VAL A 401 2.59 -5.07 16.21
CA VAL A 401 3.96 -5.43 16.63
C VAL A 401 4.71 -4.22 17.17
N LEU A 402 4.69 -3.09 16.46
CA LEU A 402 5.35 -1.85 16.89
C LEU A 402 4.80 -1.33 18.22
N LYS A 403 3.48 -1.42 18.45
CA LYS A 403 2.88 -1.10 19.76
C LYS A 403 3.40 -2.02 20.87
N LYS A 404 3.61 -3.30 20.58
CA LYS A 404 4.15 -4.24 21.56
C LYS A 404 5.62 -3.95 21.88
N MET A 405 6.40 -3.50 20.92
CA MET A 405 7.78 -3.04 21.15
C MET A 405 7.81 -1.87 22.13
N LEU A 406 6.96 -0.85 21.95
CA LEU A 406 6.87 0.31 22.84
C LEU A 406 6.38 -0.03 24.25
N LYS A 407 5.49 -1.02 24.41
CA LYS A 407 5.02 -1.46 25.74
C LYS A 407 6.14 -2.10 26.56
N ASN A 408 7.06 -2.78 25.92
CA ASN A 408 8.14 -3.49 26.57
C ASN A 408 9.37 -2.61 26.83
N HIS A 409 9.55 -1.50 26.09
CA HIS A 409 10.60 -0.50 26.41
C HIS A 409 10.37 0.24 27.73
N GLY A 410 9.17 0.21 28.31
CA GLY A 410 8.85 0.78 29.61
C GLY A 410 8.96 -0.21 30.79
N ARG A 411 9.33 -1.45 30.54
CA ARG A 411 9.61 -2.46 31.56
C ARG A 411 11.06 -2.89 31.43
N VAL A 412 11.93 -2.25 32.18
CA VAL A 412 13.19 -2.88 32.61
C VAL A 412 12.72 -4.04 33.50
N GLU A 413 12.79 -5.28 33.00
CA GLU A 413 12.73 -6.45 33.87
C GLU A 413 14.03 -6.44 34.69
N ILE A 414 13.91 -6.03 35.98
CA ILE A 414 14.90 -6.26 37.00
C ILE A 414 14.84 -7.73 37.39
#